data_88bb240655a0c7869aa7a6e7ee00f905
#
_entry.id   88bb240655a0c7869aa7a6e7ee00f905
#
_cell.length_a   1.000
_cell.length_b   1.000
_cell.length_c   1.000
_cell.angle_alpha   90.00
_cell.angle_beta   90.00
_cell.angle_gamma   90.00
#
_symmetry.space_group_name_H-M   'P 1'
#
loop_
_entity.id
_entity.type
_entity.pdbx_description
1 polymer ?
#
loop_
_entity_poly.entity_id
_entity_poly.type
_entity_poly.pdbx_seq_one_letter_code
_entity_poly.pdbx_strand_id
1 'polypeptide(L)'
;MEKPRVLVLTGAGISAESGIRTFRAADGLWEEHRVEDVATPEGFARNPALVQSFYNARRRQLQQPEIQPNPAHVALAKLEEALGDRFLLVTQNIDNLHERAGNQNIIHMHGELLKVHCSQSGQILEWTGDVTPEDKCHCCQFPAPLRPHVVWFGEMPLGMDEIYMALAMADIFIAIGTSGHVYPAAGFVHEAKLHGAHTVELNLEPSQVGSEFQEKYYGPASQVVPEFVDKLLKGL
;
A
#
# COMPACT_ATOMS: atom_id res chain seq x y z
N MET A 1 29.19 -12.94 4.27
CA MET A 1 28.02 -13.52 3.59
C MET A 1 27.28 -12.40 2.89
N GLU A 2 26.65 -12.68 1.79
CA GLU A 2 25.82 -11.69 1.08
C GLU A 2 24.53 -11.44 1.87
N LYS A 3 24.09 -10.18 1.99
CA LYS A 3 22.87 -9.85 2.71
C LYS A 3 21.64 -10.44 1.98
N PRO A 4 20.59 -10.87 2.69
CA PRO A 4 19.39 -11.42 2.07
C PRO A 4 18.63 -10.35 1.26
N ARG A 5 17.91 -10.78 0.23
CA ARG A 5 16.91 -9.99 -0.48
C ARG A 5 15.60 -10.05 0.30
N VAL A 6 15.13 -8.90 0.74
CA VAL A 6 13.91 -8.79 1.56
C VAL A 6 12.83 -8.06 0.78
N LEU A 7 11.71 -8.73 0.59
CA LEU A 7 10.50 -8.15 0.03
C LEU A 7 9.47 -7.97 1.15
N VAL A 8 9.02 -6.74 1.34
CA VAL A 8 8.00 -6.39 2.33
C VAL A 8 6.71 -6.02 1.63
N LEU A 9 5.60 -6.64 2.03
CA LEU A 9 4.23 -6.25 1.63
C LEU A 9 3.55 -5.56 2.81
N THR A 10 3.04 -4.35 2.62
CA THR A 10 2.26 -3.67 3.65
C THR A 10 0.81 -3.45 3.23
N GLY A 11 -0.09 -3.52 4.21
CA GLY A 11 -1.50 -3.17 4.07
C GLY A 11 -1.92 -2.12 5.10
N ALA A 12 -3.20 -1.78 5.13
CA ALA A 12 -3.72 -0.67 5.94
C ALA A 12 -3.48 -0.81 7.45
N GLY A 13 -3.26 -2.02 7.93
CA GLY A 13 -2.97 -2.28 9.35
C GLY A 13 -1.71 -1.58 9.85
N ILE A 14 -0.68 -1.37 9.01
CA ILE A 14 0.54 -0.65 9.42
C ILE A 14 0.27 0.83 9.70
N SER A 15 -0.71 1.44 9.02
CA SER A 15 -1.06 2.86 9.13
C SER A 15 -2.18 3.14 10.16
N ALA A 16 -2.78 2.09 10.76
CA ALA A 16 -3.89 2.22 11.69
C ALA A 16 -3.52 3.06 12.92
N GLU A 17 -2.35 2.82 13.51
CA GLU A 17 -1.86 3.55 14.68
C GLU A 17 -1.38 4.98 14.34
N SER A 18 -1.27 5.31 13.06
CA SER A 18 -1.04 6.68 12.56
C SER A 18 -2.32 7.49 12.39
N GLY A 19 -3.50 6.90 12.69
CA GLY A 19 -4.80 7.56 12.59
C GLY A 19 -5.50 7.38 11.25
N ILE A 20 -4.98 6.52 10.36
CA ILE A 20 -5.65 6.19 9.10
C ILE A 20 -6.53 4.96 9.31
N ARG A 21 -7.83 5.10 9.05
CA ARG A 21 -8.77 3.97 9.19
C ARG A 21 -8.51 2.90 8.14
N THR A 22 -8.55 1.66 8.59
CA THR A 22 -8.34 0.50 7.73
C THR A 22 -9.57 0.23 6.87
N PHE A 23 -9.33 -0.22 5.63
CA PHE A 23 -10.38 -0.81 4.79
C PHE A 23 -10.82 -2.14 5.39
N ARG A 24 -12.13 -2.35 5.55
CA ARG A 24 -12.73 -3.58 6.04
C ARG A 24 -13.38 -4.35 4.89
N ALA A 25 -12.64 -5.25 4.28
CA ALA A 25 -13.16 -6.06 3.16
C ALA A 25 -14.39 -6.90 3.56
N ALA A 26 -14.47 -7.34 4.82
CA ALA A 26 -15.58 -8.16 5.31
C ALA A 26 -16.93 -7.43 5.27
N ASP A 27 -16.95 -6.11 5.48
CA ASP A 27 -18.17 -5.32 5.55
C ASP A 27 -18.52 -4.64 4.21
N GLY A 28 -17.62 -4.70 3.20
CA GLY A 28 -17.77 -4.01 1.93
C GLY A 28 -17.83 -2.48 2.04
N LEU A 29 -17.38 -1.95 3.20
CA LEU A 29 -17.42 -0.53 3.49
C LEU A 29 -16.00 0.06 3.61
N TRP A 30 -15.82 1.24 3.05
CA TRP A 30 -14.66 2.08 3.27
C TRP A 30 -15.11 3.44 3.76
N GLU A 31 -14.76 3.78 5.00
CA GLU A 31 -15.18 5.05 5.62
C GLU A 31 -16.69 5.31 5.46
N GLU A 32 -17.51 4.32 5.82
CA GLU A 32 -18.97 4.36 5.77
C GLU A 32 -19.59 4.41 4.35
N HIS A 33 -18.77 4.35 3.29
CA HIS A 33 -19.23 4.28 1.90
C HIS A 33 -19.11 2.85 1.39
N ARG A 34 -20.05 2.45 0.55
CA ARG A 34 -19.96 1.17 -0.16
C ARG A 34 -18.78 1.24 -1.14
N VAL A 35 -17.98 0.18 -1.17
CA VAL A 35 -16.82 0.08 -2.06
C VAL A 35 -17.22 0.26 -3.52
N GLU A 36 -18.36 -0.30 -3.93
CA GLU A 36 -18.89 -0.20 -5.29
C GLU A 36 -19.22 1.24 -5.71
N ASP A 37 -19.46 2.13 -4.74
CA ASP A 37 -19.81 3.53 -5.03
C ASP A 37 -18.57 4.43 -5.11
N VAL A 38 -17.47 4.11 -4.41
CA VAL A 38 -16.31 5.00 -4.29
C VAL A 38 -15.00 4.42 -4.78
N ALA A 39 -14.92 3.12 -5.03
CA ALA A 39 -13.68 2.43 -5.40
C ALA A 39 -13.86 1.47 -6.58
N THR A 40 -14.66 1.85 -7.57
CA THR A 40 -14.83 1.15 -8.85
C THR A 40 -14.94 2.14 -10.01
N PRO A 41 -14.53 1.75 -11.24
CA PRO A 41 -14.74 2.56 -12.45
C PRO A 41 -16.23 2.89 -12.68
N GLU A 42 -17.11 1.92 -12.41
CA GLU A 42 -18.55 2.07 -12.57
C GLU A 42 -19.13 3.09 -11.55
N GLY A 43 -18.64 3.06 -10.31
CA GLY A 43 -19.02 4.05 -9.29
C GLY A 43 -18.63 5.46 -9.70
N PHE A 44 -17.42 5.61 -10.23
CA PHE A 44 -16.94 6.91 -10.75
C PHE A 44 -17.74 7.38 -11.96
N ALA A 45 -18.05 6.50 -12.91
CA ALA A 45 -18.88 6.84 -14.07
C ALA A 45 -20.30 7.24 -13.66
N ARG A 46 -20.86 6.58 -12.64
CA ARG A 46 -22.21 6.84 -12.13
C ARG A 46 -22.31 8.14 -11.34
N ASN A 47 -21.33 8.43 -10.48
CA ASN A 47 -21.33 9.62 -9.62
C ASN A 47 -19.90 10.15 -9.36
N PRO A 48 -19.29 10.83 -10.35
CA PRO A 48 -17.93 11.38 -10.21
C PRO A 48 -17.79 12.33 -9.01
N ALA A 49 -18.83 13.13 -8.73
CA ALA A 49 -18.82 14.10 -7.64
C ALA A 49 -18.69 13.42 -6.26
N LEU A 50 -19.41 12.32 -6.04
CA LEU A 50 -19.30 11.53 -4.81
C LEU A 50 -17.89 10.97 -4.67
N VAL A 51 -17.36 10.37 -5.73
CA VAL A 51 -16.02 9.76 -5.70
C VAL A 51 -14.93 10.81 -5.46
N GLN A 52 -14.98 11.94 -6.17
CA GLN A 52 -14.04 13.04 -5.93
C GLN A 52 -14.13 13.57 -4.49
N SER A 53 -15.34 13.79 -3.98
CA SER A 53 -15.56 14.22 -2.60
C SER A 53 -14.96 13.23 -1.58
N PHE A 54 -15.15 11.93 -1.82
CA PHE A 54 -14.58 10.87 -0.99
C PHE A 54 -13.05 10.94 -0.93
N TYR A 55 -12.37 10.99 -2.09
CA TYR A 55 -10.90 11.07 -2.13
C TYR A 55 -10.36 12.43 -1.67
N ASN A 56 -11.06 13.53 -1.92
CA ASN A 56 -10.72 14.85 -1.40
C ASN A 56 -10.68 14.85 0.15
N ALA A 57 -11.69 14.23 0.78
CA ALA A 57 -11.73 14.10 2.24
C ALA A 57 -10.54 13.30 2.77
N ARG A 58 -10.15 12.19 2.12
CA ARG A 58 -8.96 11.38 2.49
C ARG A 58 -7.68 12.16 2.29
N ARG A 59 -7.58 12.91 1.18
CA ARG A 59 -6.40 13.75 0.88
C ARG A 59 -6.20 14.83 1.95
N ARG A 60 -7.28 15.49 2.37
CA ARG A 60 -7.23 16.44 3.48
C ARG A 60 -6.85 15.77 4.80
N GLN A 61 -7.41 14.60 5.11
CA GLN A 61 -7.09 13.85 6.32
C GLN A 61 -5.60 13.47 6.36
N LEU A 62 -5.06 12.91 5.27
CA LEU A 62 -3.65 12.49 5.20
C LEU A 62 -2.67 13.63 5.49
N GLN A 63 -3.06 14.86 5.20
CA GLN A 63 -2.22 16.05 5.38
C GLN A 63 -2.42 16.73 6.74
N GLN A 64 -3.24 16.18 7.64
CA GLN A 64 -3.37 16.69 9.01
C GLN A 64 -2.07 16.50 9.80
N PRO A 65 -1.69 17.47 10.66
CA PRO A 65 -0.44 17.39 11.40
C PRO A 65 -0.30 16.16 12.31
N GLU A 66 -1.40 15.63 12.81
CA GLU A 66 -1.46 14.43 13.66
C GLU A 66 -1.21 13.12 12.90
N ILE A 67 -1.41 13.10 11.59
CA ILE A 67 -1.14 11.93 10.76
C ILE A 67 0.35 11.87 10.44
N GLN A 68 1.06 11.04 11.19
CA GLN A 68 2.51 10.88 11.08
C GLN A 68 2.92 9.41 10.96
N PRO A 69 4.08 9.12 10.34
CA PRO A 69 4.63 7.77 10.39
C PRO A 69 4.77 7.29 11.85
N ASN A 70 4.42 6.04 12.09
CA ASN A 70 4.59 5.41 13.39
C ASN A 70 5.90 4.57 13.42
N PRO A 71 6.27 3.98 14.58
CA PRO A 71 7.51 3.22 14.71
C PRO A 71 7.68 2.07 13.70
N ALA A 72 6.58 1.48 13.20
CA ALA A 72 6.66 0.44 12.17
C ALA A 72 7.21 0.98 10.84
N HIS A 73 6.74 2.14 10.39
CA HIS A 73 7.25 2.81 9.18
C HIS A 73 8.74 3.15 9.34
N VAL A 74 9.13 3.71 10.49
CA VAL A 74 10.52 4.08 10.78
C VAL A 74 11.43 2.84 10.80
N ALA A 75 10.97 1.72 11.36
CA ALA A 75 11.72 0.48 11.36
C ALA A 75 11.96 -0.07 9.94
N LEU A 76 10.99 0.05 9.03
CA LEU A 76 11.18 -0.36 7.63
C LEU A 76 12.16 0.55 6.89
N ALA A 77 12.17 1.85 7.15
CA ALA A 77 13.18 2.76 6.59
C ALA A 77 14.61 2.39 7.08
N LYS A 78 14.76 2.04 8.36
CA LYS A 78 16.02 1.53 8.92
C LYS A 78 16.45 0.20 8.26
N LEU A 79 15.50 -0.69 7.98
CA LEU A 79 15.77 -1.95 7.31
C LEU A 79 16.23 -1.72 5.86
N GLU A 80 15.60 -0.81 5.13
CA GLU A 80 16.01 -0.41 3.78
C GLU A 80 17.42 0.20 3.79
N GLU A 81 17.73 1.10 4.72
CA GLU A 81 19.07 1.69 4.86
C GLU A 81 20.15 0.60 5.06
N ALA A 82 19.83 -0.43 5.85
CA ALA A 82 20.75 -1.52 6.11
C ALA A 82 20.94 -2.47 4.92
N LEU A 83 19.92 -2.69 4.10
CA LEU A 83 19.91 -3.66 3.00
C LEU A 83 20.24 -3.04 1.64
N GLY A 84 19.97 -1.75 1.46
CA GLY A 84 20.15 -1.03 0.19
C GLY A 84 19.28 -1.61 -0.92
N ASP A 85 19.89 -1.92 -2.06
CA ASP A 85 19.23 -2.48 -3.25
C ASP A 85 18.66 -3.90 -3.08
N ARG A 86 18.89 -4.51 -1.92
CA ARG A 86 18.32 -5.81 -1.54
C ARG A 86 17.01 -5.70 -0.77
N PHE A 87 16.49 -4.50 -0.62
CA PHE A 87 15.18 -4.23 -0.01
C PHE A 87 14.19 -3.71 -1.05
N LEU A 88 12.98 -4.24 -1.07
CA LEU A 88 11.86 -3.70 -1.81
C LEU A 88 10.62 -3.68 -0.92
N LEU A 89 9.94 -2.53 -0.88
CA LEU A 89 8.67 -2.35 -0.22
C LEU A 89 7.55 -2.29 -1.26
N VAL A 90 6.58 -3.19 -1.16
CA VAL A 90 5.34 -3.16 -1.92
C VAL A 90 4.23 -2.77 -0.96
N THR A 91 3.52 -1.69 -1.25
CA THR A 91 2.41 -1.27 -0.40
C THR A 91 1.08 -1.30 -1.13
N GLN A 92 0.06 -1.82 -0.44
CA GLN A 92 -1.34 -1.70 -0.84
C GLN A 92 -1.94 -0.36 -0.43
N ASN A 93 -1.24 0.38 0.43
CA ASN A 93 -1.69 1.67 0.94
C ASN A 93 -1.49 2.76 -0.10
N ILE A 94 -2.41 3.72 -0.07
CA ILE A 94 -2.35 4.90 -0.93
C ILE A 94 -1.84 6.14 -0.19
N ASP A 95 -1.53 6.00 1.12
CA ASP A 95 -0.87 7.05 1.91
C ASP A 95 0.64 7.14 1.58
N ASN A 96 1.29 8.21 2.03
CA ASN A 96 2.72 8.46 1.84
C ASN A 96 3.54 8.32 3.13
N LEU A 97 3.07 7.50 4.08
CA LEU A 97 3.74 7.40 5.38
C LEU A 97 5.08 6.68 5.30
N HIS A 98 5.26 5.76 4.35
CA HIS A 98 6.55 5.11 4.11
C HIS A 98 7.61 6.09 3.61
N GLU A 99 7.29 6.93 2.62
CA GLU A 99 8.19 7.98 2.12
C GLU A 99 8.51 9.00 3.21
N ARG A 100 7.51 9.40 3.99
CA ARG A 100 7.69 10.33 5.10
C ARG A 100 8.54 9.75 6.23
N ALA A 101 8.61 8.43 6.37
CA ALA A 101 9.50 7.72 7.27
C ALA A 101 10.93 7.58 6.74
N GLY A 102 11.12 7.74 5.41
CA GLY A 102 12.42 7.69 4.75
C GLY A 102 12.62 6.54 3.77
N ASN A 103 11.64 5.66 3.56
CA ASN A 103 11.70 4.65 2.52
C ASN A 103 11.74 5.28 1.11
N GLN A 104 12.49 4.69 0.20
CA GLN A 104 12.68 5.16 -1.18
C GLN A 104 12.36 4.09 -2.22
N ASN A 105 12.67 2.83 -1.94
CA ASN A 105 12.44 1.71 -2.84
C ASN A 105 11.04 1.12 -2.61
N ILE A 106 10.01 1.79 -3.15
CA ILE A 106 8.60 1.51 -2.89
C ILE A 106 7.83 1.31 -4.20
N ILE A 107 7.00 0.28 -4.24
CA ILE A 107 5.97 0.12 -5.27
C ILE A 107 4.59 0.34 -4.63
N HIS A 108 3.88 1.39 -5.04
CA HIS A 108 2.49 1.63 -4.69
C HIS A 108 1.56 0.83 -5.60
N MET A 109 1.33 -0.44 -5.28
CA MET A 109 0.57 -1.33 -6.16
C MET A 109 -0.90 -0.92 -6.33
N HIS A 110 -1.44 -0.11 -5.43
CA HIS A 110 -2.81 0.44 -5.53
C HIS A 110 -2.85 1.95 -5.81
N GLY A 111 -1.73 2.53 -6.22
CA GLY A 111 -1.62 3.96 -6.52
C GLY A 111 -1.39 4.83 -5.28
N GLU A 112 -1.57 6.13 -5.42
CA GLU A 112 -1.18 7.13 -4.43
C GLU A 112 -2.24 8.23 -4.30
N LEU A 113 -2.66 8.52 -3.06
CA LEU A 113 -3.73 9.47 -2.76
C LEU A 113 -3.38 10.91 -3.15
N LEU A 114 -2.09 11.29 -3.04
CA LEU A 114 -1.60 12.63 -3.39
C LEU A 114 -1.25 12.77 -4.87
N LYS A 115 -1.79 11.89 -5.70
CA LYS A 115 -1.67 11.96 -7.16
C LYS A 115 -3.03 11.83 -7.84
N VAL A 116 -3.12 12.41 -9.03
CA VAL A 116 -4.23 12.24 -9.96
C VAL A 116 -3.69 11.80 -11.30
N HIS A 117 -4.55 11.26 -12.15
CA HIS A 117 -4.17 11.04 -13.54
C HIS A 117 -5.26 11.53 -14.50
N CYS A 118 -4.82 11.87 -15.69
CA CYS A 118 -5.70 12.21 -16.80
C CYS A 118 -6.52 10.98 -17.21
N SER A 119 -7.85 11.11 -17.25
CA SER A 119 -8.74 10.00 -17.64
C SER A 119 -8.59 9.54 -19.09
N GLN A 120 -7.93 10.35 -19.96
CA GLN A 120 -7.74 10.03 -21.36
C GLN A 120 -6.32 9.52 -21.67
N SER A 121 -5.27 10.22 -21.20
CA SER A 121 -3.87 9.88 -21.51
C SER A 121 -3.20 9.01 -20.44
N GLY A 122 -3.78 8.94 -19.24
CA GLY A 122 -3.14 8.29 -18.09
C GLY A 122 -1.99 9.08 -17.45
N GLN A 123 -1.66 10.28 -17.95
CA GLN A 123 -0.57 11.09 -17.37
C GLN A 123 -0.84 11.38 -15.90
N ILE A 124 0.14 11.05 -15.06
CA ILE A 124 0.08 11.22 -13.59
C ILE A 124 0.59 12.61 -13.23
N LEU A 125 -0.08 13.24 -12.25
CA LEU A 125 0.23 14.57 -11.72
C LEU A 125 0.20 14.54 -10.20
N GLU A 126 1.13 15.24 -9.55
CA GLU A 126 1.07 15.50 -8.11
C GLU A 126 -0.14 16.39 -7.80
N TRP A 127 -0.88 16.04 -6.72
CA TRP A 127 -2.10 16.74 -6.38
C TRP A 127 -2.40 16.69 -4.88
N THR A 128 -2.24 17.82 -4.22
CA THR A 128 -2.43 17.91 -2.75
C THR A 128 -3.75 18.56 -2.35
N GLY A 129 -4.39 19.31 -3.25
CA GLY A 129 -5.66 19.96 -3.02
C GLY A 129 -6.87 19.09 -3.33
N ASP A 130 -8.05 19.69 -3.27
CA ASP A 130 -9.28 19.06 -3.75
C ASP A 130 -9.26 18.98 -5.28
N VAL A 131 -9.83 17.91 -5.82
CA VAL A 131 -10.14 17.80 -7.25
C VAL A 131 -11.59 18.18 -7.44
N THR A 132 -11.85 19.11 -8.36
CA THR A 132 -13.18 19.60 -8.70
C THR A 132 -13.54 19.23 -10.15
N PRO A 133 -14.81 19.33 -10.56
CA PRO A 133 -15.21 19.07 -11.95
C PRO A 133 -14.58 20.02 -12.97
N GLU A 134 -14.11 21.19 -12.52
CA GLU A 134 -13.45 22.22 -13.33
C GLU A 134 -11.98 21.87 -13.61
N ASP A 135 -11.37 21.04 -12.75
CA ASP A 135 -9.99 20.62 -12.92
C ASP A 135 -9.85 19.65 -14.10
N LYS A 136 -9.04 20.06 -15.06
CA LYS A 136 -8.79 19.31 -16.29
C LYS A 136 -7.29 19.13 -16.51
N CYS A 137 -6.93 18.11 -17.27
CA CYS A 137 -5.55 17.90 -17.68
C CYS A 137 -5.06 18.98 -18.66
N HIS A 138 -3.73 19.13 -18.74
CA HIS A 138 -3.06 19.97 -19.72
C HIS A 138 -2.29 19.16 -20.78
N CYS A 139 -2.40 17.83 -20.73
CA CYS A 139 -1.65 16.90 -21.58
C CYS A 139 -2.38 16.52 -22.88
N CYS A 140 -3.68 16.82 -22.98
CA CYS A 140 -4.50 16.47 -24.13
C CYS A 140 -4.88 17.70 -24.95
N GLN A 141 -5.04 17.52 -26.27
CA GLN A 141 -5.54 18.58 -27.15
C GLN A 141 -6.90 19.12 -26.69
N PHE A 142 -7.76 18.21 -26.23
CA PHE A 142 -9.02 18.52 -25.56
C PHE A 142 -8.89 18.14 -24.09
N PRO A 143 -8.87 19.10 -23.15
CA PRO A 143 -8.66 18.84 -21.74
C PRO A 143 -9.66 17.82 -21.17
N ALA A 144 -9.15 16.73 -20.63
CA ALA A 144 -9.95 15.64 -20.06
C ALA A 144 -10.06 15.76 -18.53
N PRO A 145 -11.11 15.19 -17.92
CA PRO A 145 -11.23 15.13 -16.47
C PRO A 145 -10.04 14.44 -15.80
N LEU A 146 -9.75 14.86 -14.58
CA LEU A 146 -8.80 14.20 -13.70
C LEU A 146 -9.53 13.20 -12.80
N ARG A 147 -8.89 12.08 -12.49
CA ARG A 147 -9.36 11.14 -11.48
C ARG A 147 -8.25 10.85 -10.46
N PRO A 148 -8.61 10.40 -9.23
CA PRO A 148 -7.61 9.96 -8.26
C PRO A 148 -6.70 8.88 -8.87
N HIS A 149 -5.38 8.99 -8.64
CA HIS A 149 -4.43 7.96 -9.07
C HIS A 149 -4.44 6.78 -8.08
N VAL A 150 -5.58 6.14 -8.02
CA VAL A 150 -5.84 4.98 -7.16
C VAL A 150 -6.37 3.84 -8.03
N VAL A 151 -5.84 2.64 -7.81
CA VAL A 151 -6.34 1.42 -8.44
C VAL A 151 -7.64 1.02 -7.77
N TRP A 152 -8.70 0.91 -8.56
CA TRP A 152 -10.00 0.48 -8.07
C TRP A 152 -10.25 -1.01 -8.28
N PHE A 153 -11.24 -1.54 -7.59
CA PHE A 153 -11.67 -2.92 -7.80
C PHE A 153 -12.06 -3.15 -9.26
N GLY A 154 -11.54 -4.24 -9.83
CA GLY A 154 -11.68 -4.54 -11.25
C GLY A 154 -10.55 -4.00 -12.15
N GLU A 155 -9.70 -3.13 -11.63
CA GLU A 155 -8.50 -2.65 -12.34
C GLU A 155 -7.26 -3.50 -11.99
N MET A 156 -6.28 -3.49 -12.90
CA MET A 156 -5.01 -4.16 -12.66
C MET A 156 -4.13 -3.34 -11.70
N PRO A 157 -3.59 -3.94 -10.63
CA PRO A 157 -2.62 -3.27 -9.78
C PRO A 157 -1.34 -2.88 -10.55
N LEU A 158 -0.65 -1.86 -10.03
CA LEU A 158 0.56 -1.32 -10.64
C LEU A 158 1.80 -2.15 -10.28
N GLY A 159 2.81 -2.15 -11.16
CA GLY A 159 4.12 -2.76 -10.88
C GLY A 159 4.12 -4.29 -10.78
N MET A 160 3.11 -4.99 -11.29
CA MET A 160 2.95 -6.43 -11.07
C MET A 160 4.12 -7.27 -11.61
N ASP A 161 4.68 -6.91 -12.76
CA ASP A 161 5.83 -7.64 -13.33
C ASP A 161 7.06 -7.53 -12.42
N GLU A 162 7.33 -6.33 -11.91
CA GLU A 162 8.43 -6.08 -10.98
C GLU A 162 8.20 -6.80 -9.64
N ILE A 163 6.97 -6.78 -9.14
CA ILE A 163 6.60 -7.49 -7.90
C ILE A 163 6.81 -8.99 -8.05
N TYR A 164 6.37 -9.61 -9.14
CA TYR A 164 6.56 -11.05 -9.37
C TYR A 164 8.04 -11.42 -9.55
N MET A 165 8.83 -10.58 -10.24
CA MET A 165 10.27 -10.78 -10.31
C MET A 165 10.92 -10.70 -8.92
N ALA A 166 10.51 -9.75 -8.08
CA ALA A 166 11.03 -9.62 -6.73
C ALA A 166 10.62 -10.80 -5.83
N LEU A 167 9.37 -11.30 -5.94
CA LEU A 167 8.92 -12.51 -5.24
C LEU A 167 9.75 -13.73 -5.61
N ALA A 168 10.08 -13.89 -6.89
CA ALA A 168 10.91 -15.01 -7.36
C ALA A 168 12.37 -14.96 -6.87
N MET A 169 12.84 -13.80 -6.46
CA MET A 169 14.22 -13.56 -6.03
C MET A 169 14.38 -13.32 -4.52
N ALA A 170 13.28 -13.22 -3.79
CA ALA A 170 13.29 -12.91 -2.36
C ALA A 170 13.84 -14.09 -1.55
N ASP A 171 14.75 -13.81 -0.62
CA ASP A 171 15.16 -14.75 0.43
C ASP A 171 14.19 -14.70 1.62
N ILE A 172 13.62 -13.52 1.88
CA ILE A 172 12.64 -13.29 2.95
C ILE A 172 11.48 -12.47 2.41
N PHE A 173 10.26 -12.95 2.63
CA PHE A 173 9.01 -12.24 2.37
C PHE A 173 8.30 -11.91 3.67
N ILE A 174 7.99 -10.64 3.90
CA ILE A 174 7.36 -10.14 5.12
C ILE A 174 6.05 -9.46 4.77
N ALA A 175 4.92 -9.94 5.28
CA ALA A 175 3.61 -9.30 5.16
C ALA A 175 3.24 -8.59 6.46
N ILE A 176 2.88 -7.31 6.39
CA ILE A 176 2.60 -6.46 7.55
C ILE A 176 1.24 -5.78 7.41
N GLY A 177 0.37 -5.98 8.40
CA GLY A 177 -0.90 -5.26 8.47
C GLY A 177 -1.84 -5.50 7.31
N THR A 178 -1.80 -6.69 6.70
CA THR A 178 -2.68 -7.08 5.59
C THR A 178 -3.70 -8.12 6.03
N SER A 179 -4.94 -7.99 5.55
CA SER A 179 -6.03 -8.91 5.90
C SER A 179 -5.95 -10.26 5.18
N GLY A 180 -5.23 -10.33 4.06
CA GLY A 180 -5.20 -11.52 3.20
C GLY A 180 -6.47 -11.77 2.39
N HIS A 181 -7.36 -10.78 2.25
CA HIS A 181 -8.59 -10.90 1.47
C HIS A 181 -8.48 -10.34 0.05
N VAL A 182 -7.53 -9.43 -0.21
CA VAL A 182 -7.42 -8.69 -1.47
C VAL A 182 -6.40 -9.35 -2.37
N TYR A 183 -6.85 -9.87 -3.52
CA TYR A 183 -5.98 -10.43 -4.56
C TYR A 183 -5.59 -9.35 -5.58
N PRO A 184 -4.38 -9.43 -6.18
CA PRO A 184 -3.42 -10.54 -6.09
C PRO A 184 -2.53 -10.55 -4.84
N ALA A 185 -2.51 -9.49 -4.03
CA ALA A 185 -1.60 -9.35 -2.87
C ALA A 185 -1.70 -10.52 -1.87
N ALA A 186 -2.91 -11.05 -1.63
CA ALA A 186 -3.13 -12.21 -0.76
C ALA A 186 -2.41 -13.49 -1.25
N GLY A 187 -2.12 -13.59 -2.55
CA GLY A 187 -1.40 -14.71 -3.14
C GLY A 187 0.13 -14.61 -3.07
N PHE A 188 0.68 -13.46 -2.68
CA PHE A 188 2.13 -13.23 -2.72
C PHE A 188 2.92 -14.13 -1.76
N VAL A 189 2.35 -14.50 -0.61
CA VAL A 189 2.96 -15.45 0.30
C VAL A 189 3.15 -16.82 -0.35
N HIS A 190 2.17 -17.27 -1.13
CA HIS A 190 2.25 -18.53 -1.86
C HIS A 190 3.36 -18.49 -2.92
N GLU A 191 3.41 -17.41 -3.72
CA GLU A 191 4.46 -17.22 -4.73
C GLU A 191 5.86 -17.16 -4.11
N ALA A 192 6.06 -16.38 -3.05
CA ALA A 192 7.33 -16.30 -2.34
C ALA A 192 7.79 -17.68 -1.82
N LYS A 193 6.85 -18.44 -1.24
CA LYS A 193 7.11 -19.78 -0.72
C LYS A 193 7.49 -20.78 -1.81
N LEU A 194 6.82 -20.71 -2.99
CA LEU A 194 7.16 -21.56 -4.14
C LEU A 194 8.60 -21.34 -4.63
N HIS A 195 9.13 -20.12 -4.47
CA HIS A 195 10.49 -19.77 -4.85
C HIS A 195 11.51 -19.92 -3.69
N GLY A 196 11.09 -20.46 -2.55
CA GLY A 196 11.95 -20.80 -1.43
C GLY A 196 12.21 -19.69 -0.41
N ALA A 197 11.50 -18.56 -0.51
CA ALA A 197 11.62 -17.49 0.48
C ALA A 197 11.13 -17.94 1.86
N HIS A 198 11.82 -17.48 2.92
CA HIS A 198 11.31 -17.55 4.28
C HIS A 198 10.16 -16.53 4.44
N THR A 199 9.00 -16.98 4.92
CA THR A 199 7.78 -16.15 4.95
C THR A 199 7.37 -15.79 6.36
N VAL A 200 7.14 -14.48 6.60
CA VAL A 200 6.85 -13.91 7.91
C VAL A 200 5.58 -13.07 7.85
N GLU A 201 4.69 -13.26 8.82
CA GLU A 201 3.50 -12.42 9.02
C GLU A 201 3.65 -11.59 10.29
N LEU A 202 3.53 -10.27 10.16
CA LEU A 202 3.47 -9.30 11.26
C LEU A 202 2.11 -8.61 11.22
N ASN A 203 1.20 -8.94 12.14
CA ASN A 203 -0.16 -8.44 12.06
C ASN A 203 -0.77 -8.27 13.46
N LEU A 204 -1.89 -7.56 13.57
CA LEU A 204 -2.62 -7.47 14.84
C LEU A 204 -3.22 -8.82 15.23
N GLU A 205 -3.74 -9.54 14.23
CA GLU A 205 -4.36 -10.87 14.34
C GLU A 205 -4.06 -11.69 13.06
N PRO A 206 -4.26 -13.02 13.07
CA PRO A 206 -4.02 -13.84 11.88
C PRO A 206 -4.82 -13.36 10.67
N SER A 207 -4.15 -13.21 9.52
CA SER A 207 -4.82 -12.95 8.24
C SER A 207 -5.53 -14.19 7.70
N GLN A 208 -6.35 -14.06 6.66
CA GLN A 208 -7.02 -15.19 6.00
C GLN A 208 -6.03 -16.19 5.39
N VAL A 209 -4.84 -15.74 5.05
CA VAL A 209 -3.75 -16.59 4.53
C VAL A 209 -2.67 -16.87 5.57
N GLY A 210 -2.93 -16.59 6.84
CA GLY A 210 -1.98 -16.74 7.94
C GLY A 210 -1.38 -18.15 8.07
N SER A 211 -2.11 -19.21 7.65
CA SER A 211 -1.59 -20.59 7.64
C SER A 211 -0.43 -20.81 6.66
N GLU A 212 -0.28 -19.96 5.65
CA GLU A 212 0.79 -20.08 4.65
C GLU A 212 2.15 -19.61 5.17
N PHE A 213 2.18 -18.75 6.20
CA PHE A 213 3.42 -18.19 6.73
C PHE A 213 4.14 -19.17 7.67
N GLN A 214 5.47 -19.20 7.54
CA GLN A 214 6.33 -20.04 8.39
C GLN A 214 6.56 -19.43 9.77
N GLU A 215 6.66 -18.10 9.85
CA GLU A 215 6.89 -17.35 11.09
C GLU A 215 5.80 -16.29 11.25
N LYS A 216 5.31 -16.09 12.48
CA LYS A 216 4.17 -15.20 12.74
C LYS A 216 4.34 -14.48 14.06
N TYR A 217 4.06 -13.18 14.05
CA TYR A 217 4.07 -12.32 15.25
C TYR A 217 2.80 -11.48 15.25
N TYR A 218 2.07 -11.52 16.34
CA TYR A 218 0.81 -10.81 16.47
C TYR A 218 0.87 -9.75 17.56
N GLY A 219 0.40 -8.56 17.23
CA GLY A 219 0.37 -7.39 18.10
C GLY A 219 0.30 -6.09 17.31
N PRO A 220 0.31 -4.94 18.00
CA PRO A 220 0.34 -3.63 17.36
C PRO A 220 1.57 -3.48 16.45
N ALA A 221 1.37 -2.94 15.24
CA ALA A 221 2.45 -2.81 14.26
C ALA A 221 3.63 -1.99 14.80
N SER A 222 3.35 -0.94 15.59
CA SER A 222 4.36 -0.09 16.23
C SER A 222 5.26 -0.83 17.23
N GLN A 223 4.90 -2.05 17.62
CA GLN A 223 5.69 -2.90 18.52
C GLN A 223 6.32 -4.07 17.76
N VAL A 224 5.50 -4.90 17.10
CA VAL A 224 6.00 -6.14 16.48
C VAL A 224 6.95 -5.89 15.32
N VAL A 225 6.74 -4.80 14.54
CA VAL A 225 7.61 -4.52 13.38
C VAL A 225 9.02 -4.06 13.82
N PRO A 226 9.17 -3.07 14.72
CA PRO A 226 10.51 -2.72 15.22
C PRO A 226 11.24 -3.88 15.89
N GLU A 227 10.56 -4.67 16.72
CA GLU A 227 11.16 -5.85 17.38
C GLU A 227 11.68 -6.88 16.38
N PHE A 228 10.87 -7.17 15.35
CA PHE A 228 11.27 -8.09 14.29
C PHE A 228 12.44 -7.55 13.46
N VAL A 229 12.38 -6.28 13.06
CA VAL A 229 13.45 -5.64 12.28
C VAL A 229 14.75 -5.63 13.07
N ASP A 230 14.74 -5.29 14.36
CA ASP A 230 15.93 -5.30 15.19
C ASP A 230 16.53 -6.72 15.36
N LYS A 231 15.67 -7.75 15.45
CA LYS A 231 16.10 -9.16 15.44
C LYS A 231 16.77 -9.52 14.11
N LEU A 232 16.15 -9.15 12.98
CA LEU A 232 16.67 -9.43 11.65
C LEU A 232 18.01 -8.75 11.43
N LEU A 233 18.15 -7.47 11.78
CA LEU A 233 19.38 -6.70 11.64
C LEU A 233 20.54 -7.24 12.46
N LYS A 234 20.29 -7.85 13.63
CA LYS A 234 21.31 -8.51 14.45
C LYS A 234 21.81 -9.82 13.84
N GLY A 235 21.04 -10.42 12.93
CA GLY A 235 21.40 -11.65 12.23
C GLY A 235 22.09 -11.44 10.88
N LEU A 236 22.18 -10.18 10.40
CA LEU A 236 22.87 -9.79 9.17
C LEU A 236 24.38 -9.60 9.40
#